data_4709a0f6eeae549c51c2b6df937caaa3
#
_entry.id   4709a0f6eeae549c51c2b6df937caaa3
#
_cell.length_a   1.000
_cell.length_b   1.000
_cell.length_c   1.000
_cell.angle_alpha   90.00
_cell.angle_beta   90.00
_cell.angle_gamma   90.00
#
_symmetry.space_group_name_H-M   'P 1'
#
loop_
_entity.id
_entity.type
_entity.pdbx_description
1 polymer ?
#
loop_
_entity_poly.entity_id
_entity_poly.type
_entity_poly.pdbx_seq_one_letter_code
_entity_poly.pdbx_strand_id
1 'polypeptide(L)'
;MYEYKFDREKCWFKDVCGKYKTTDCCASCLRFMEFDFLIYTSRIPKVYQKSVNLKPDSCDYNSFEYLNDLKQDIINFVAAGENLFIHSCFTGNGKTTWATKFLLRYFSEIWLGNGFKPRGLFLSTQNLLFSIKQSFNSANNVQDLLDLIPVVDLVVW
;
A
#
# COMPACT_ATOMS: atom_id res chain seq x y z
N MET A 1 16.38 -2.63 -10.66
CA MET A 1 15.70 -3.85 -11.21
C MET A 1 15.05 -4.57 -10.04
N TYR A 2 13.74 -4.89 -10.14
CA TYR A 2 13.04 -5.68 -9.12
C TYR A 2 13.58 -7.12 -9.14
N GLU A 3 14.21 -7.54 -8.05
CA GLU A 3 14.70 -8.91 -7.87
C GLU A 3 13.74 -9.66 -6.94
N TYR A 4 13.03 -10.62 -7.49
CA TYR A 4 12.10 -11.45 -6.74
C TYR A 4 12.85 -12.51 -5.92
N LYS A 5 12.61 -12.53 -4.60
CA LYS A 5 13.08 -13.58 -3.68
C LYS A 5 11.89 -14.25 -3.02
N PHE A 6 11.63 -15.47 -3.40
CA PHE A 6 10.54 -16.26 -2.84
C PHE A 6 10.88 -16.77 -1.43
N ASP A 7 10.02 -16.42 -0.47
CA ASP A 7 10.07 -16.92 0.90
C ASP A 7 8.67 -17.37 1.31
N ARG A 8 8.49 -18.70 1.48
CA ARG A 8 7.20 -19.31 1.83
C ARG A 8 6.64 -18.77 3.13
N GLU A 9 7.47 -18.52 4.14
CA GLU A 9 7.04 -18.03 5.44
C GLU A 9 6.47 -16.61 5.38
N LYS A 10 6.86 -15.83 4.37
CA LYS A 10 6.39 -14.47 4.12
C LYS A 10 5.25 -14.39 3.11
N CYS A 11 4.64 -15.51 2.74
CA CYS A 11 3.56 -15.50 1.77
C CYS A 11 2.37 -14.67 2.24
N TRP A 12 1.99 -13.68 1.45
CA TRP A 12 0.85 -12.79 1.71
C TRP A 12 -0.50 -13.52 1.75
N PHE A 13 -0.59 -14.67 1.09
CA PHE A 13 -1.82 -15.44 0.90
C PHE A 13 -1.86 -16.72 1.72
N LYS A 14 -0.97 -16.89 2.69
CA LYS A 14 -0.84 -18.11 3.49
C LYS A 14 -2.14 -18.55 4.16
N ASP A 15 -2.94 -17.58 4.63
CA ASP A 15 -4.16 -17.84 5.40
C ASP A 15 -5.37 -18.21 4.51
N VAL A 16 -5.30 -17.90 3.20
CA VAL A 16 -6.39 -18.15 2.25
C VAL A 16 -5.99 -19.08 1.10
N CYS A 17 -4.73 -19.44 0.98
CA CYS A 17 -4.23 -20.27 -0.11
C CYS A 17 -4.30 -21.76 0.23
N GLY A 18 -5.20 -22.51 -0.41
CA GLY A 18 -5.33 -23.95 -0.21
C GLY A 18 -4.09 -24.78 -0.60
N LYS A 19 -3.12 -24.20 -1.32
CA LYS A 19 -1.85 -24.84 -1.69
C LYS A 19 -0.68 -24.48 -0.77
N TYR A 20 -0.90 -23.61 0.21
CA TYR A 20 0.15 -23.19 1.11
C TYR A 20 0.73 -24.39 1.90
N LYS A 21 2.04 -24.51 1.91
CA LYS A 21 2.80 -25.63 2.51
C LYS A 21 2.57 -27.03 1.90
N THR A 22 1.79 -27.15 0.84
CA THR A 22 1.69 -28.40 0.07
C THR A 22 2.85 -28.52 -0.91
N THR A 23 2.99 -29.69 -1.55
CA THR A 23 3.94 -29.92 -2.64
C THR A 23 3.69 -28.99 -3.83
N ASP A 24 2.45 -28.56 -4.03
CA ASP A 24 2.02 -27.65 -5.11
C ASP A 24 2.27 -26.16 -4.81
N CYS A 25 2.69 -25.84 -3.60
CA CYS A 25 3.11 -24.49 -3.26
C CYS A 25 4.43 -24.16 -3.93
N CYS A 26 4.37 -23.49 -5.08
CA CYS A 26 5.55 -23.26 -5.92
C CYS A 26 6.25 -21.94 -5.64
N ALA A 27 7.57 -21.91 -5.89
CA ALA A 27 8.42 -20.73 -5.79
C ALA A 27 8.09 -19.66 -6.84
N SER A 28 7.43 -20.04 -7.93
CA SER A 28 7.05 -19.16 -9.04
C SER A 28 5.58 -18.75 -8.97
N CYS A 29 5.03 -18.63 -7.78
CA CYS A 29 3.63 -18.23 -7.60
C CYS A 29 3.41 -16.81 -8.11
N LEU A 30 2.77 -16.67 -9.27
CA LEU A 30 2.48 -15.39 -9.90
C LEU A 30 1.66 -14.48 -8.96
N ARG A 31 0.72 -15.06 -8.23
CA ARG A 31 -0.09 -14.36 -7.24
C ARG A 31 0.75 -13.67 -6.17
N PHE A 32 1.72 -14.37 -5.61
CA PHE A 32 2.64 -13.79 -4.64
C PHE A 32 3.51 -12.71 -5.30
N MET A 33 4.04 -12.98 -6.49
CA MET A 33 4.94 -12.09 -7.20
C MET A 33 4.28 -10.76 -7.57
N GLU A 34 3.07 -10.79 -8.11
CA GLU A 34 2.33 -9.59 -8.49
C GLU A 34 2.00 -8.73 -7.26
N PHE A 35 1.54 -9.34 -6.18
CA PHE A 35 1.22 -8.61 -4.96
C PHE A 35 2.49 -8.03 -4.28
N ASP A 36 3.54 -8.83 -4.18
CA ASP A 36 4.83 -8.38 -3.62
C ASP A 36 5.44 -7.24 -4.44
N PHE A 37 5.30 -7.28 -5.75
CA PHE A 37 5.70 -6.19 -6.64
C PHE A 37 4.93 -4.89 -6.33
N LEU A 38 3.60 -4.95 -6.13
CA LEU A 38 2.81 -3.79 -5.77
C LEU A 38 3.26 -3.20 -4.43
N ILE A 39 3.53 -4.04 -3.42
CA ILE A 39 4.07 -3.61 -2.14
C ILE A 39 5.45 -2.97 -2.29
N TYR A 40 6.33 -3.58 -3.07
CA TYR A 40 7.68 -3.07 -3.29
C TYR A 40 7.66 -1.70 -3.97
N THR A 41 6.91 -1.55 -5.06
CA THR A 41 6.84 -0.31 -5.83
C THR A 41 6.10 0.81 -5.10
N SER A 42 5.16 0.48 -4.21
CA SER A 42 4.40 1.45 -3.44
C SER A 42 5.21 2.22 -2.39
N ARG A 43 6.40 1.76 -2.03
CA ARG A 43 7.27 2.36 -1.00
C ARG A 43 6.64 2.41 0.41
N ILE A 44 5.65 1.57 0.69
CA ILE A 44 5.10 1.45 2.05
C ILE A 44 6.21 1.02 3.00
N PRO A 45 6.47 1.75 4.10
CA PRO A 45 7.46 1.34 5.09
C PRO A 45 7.13 -0.04 5.68
N LYS A 46 8.14 -0.88 5.88
CA LYS A 46 7.98 -2.27 6.37
C LYS A 46 7.14 -2.40 7.64
N VAL A 47 7.22 -1.40 8.52
CA VAL A 47 6.44 -1.37 9.77
C VAL A 47 4.92 -1.30 9.52
N TYR A 48 4.49 -0.70 8.42
CA TYR A 48 3.09 -0.56 8.05
C TYR A 48 2.59 -1.64 7.08
N GLN A 49 3.46 -2.50 6.59
CA GLN A 49 3.07 -3.63 5.75
C GLN A 49 2.38 -4.75 6.55
N LYS A 50 2.53 -4.76 7.87
CA LYS A 50 1.86 -5.73 8.74
C LYS A 50 0.41 -5.31 9.00
N SER A 51 -0.48 -6.29 9.01
CA SER A 51 -1.87 -6.05 9.42
C SER A 51 -1.91 -5.63 10.89
N VAL A 52 -2.43 -4.44 11.15
CA VAL A 52 -2.69 -3.92 12.49
C VAL A 52 -4.19 -3.84 12.68
N ASN A 53 -4.72 -4.50 13.70
CA ASN A 53 -6.11 -4.36 14.07
C ASN A 53 -6.31 -3.03 14.81
N LEU A 54 -6.92 -2.08 14.13
CA LEU A 54 -7.38 -0.85 14.76
C LEU A 54 -8.70 -1.16 15.48
N LYS A 55 -8.84 -0.65 16.70
CA LYS A 55 -10.08 -0.70 17.45
C LYS A 55 -10.62 0.72 17.56
N PRO A 56 -11.95 0.91 17.37
CA PRO A 56 -12.55 2.22 17.58
C PRO A 56 -12.50 2.57 19.06
N ASP A 57 -12.32 3.85 19.34
CA ASP A 57 -12.64 4.43 20.63
C ASP A 57 -14.11 4.93 20.61
N SER A 58 -14.73 5.06 21.78
CA SER A 58 -16.09 5.59 21.89
C SER A 58 -16.26 7.00 21.30
N CYS A 59 -15.19 7.80 21.32
CA CYS A 59 -15.20 9.18 20.82
C CYS A 59 -15.12 9.28 19.29
N ASP A 60 -14.64 8.26 18.59
CA ASP A 60 -14.39 8.29 17.13
C ASP A 60 -15.04 7.13 16.37
N TYR A 61 -15.99 6.45 17.00
CA TYR A 61 -16.66 5.28 16.44
C TYR A 61 -17.26 5.54 15.04
N ASN A 62 -17.96 6.65 14.86
CA ASN A 62 -18.59 6.99 13.58
C ASN A 62 -17.53 7.22 12.48
N SER A 63 -16.43 7.86 12.81
CA SER A 63 -15.32 8.06 11.86
C SER A 63 -14.64 6.74 11.51
N PHE A 64 -14.50 5.85 12.49
CA PHE A 64 -13.96 4.52 12.28
C PHE A 64 -14.85 3.69 11.34
N GLU A 65 -16.16 3.70 11.56
CA GLU A 65 -17.14 2.99 10.74
C GLU A 65 -17.11 3.51 9.30
N TYR A 66 -17.18 4.83 9.13
CA TYR A 66 -17.04 5.48 7.81
C TYR A 66 -15.76 5.06 7.07
N LEU A 67 -14.61 5.10 7.74
CA LEU A 67 -13.34 4.69 7.13
C LEU A 67 -13.32 3.18 6.81
N ASN A 68 -14.00 2.36 7.59
CA ASN A 68 -14.09 0.94 7.33
C ASN A 68 -14.98 0.64 6.12
N ASP A 69 -16.11 1.34 5.97
CA ASP A 69 -17.00 1.22 4.82
C ASP A 69 -16.31 1.69 3.54
N LEU A 70 -15.65 2.84 3.59
CA LEU A 70 -14.85 3.35 2.49
C LEU A 70 -13.75 2.35 2.06
N LYS A 71 -13.09 1.72 3.03
CA LYS A 71 -12.10 0.68 2.74
C LYS A 71 -12.71 -0.52 2.01
N GLN A 72 -13.95 -0.90 2.32
CA GLN A 72 -14.65 -1.98 1.61
C GLN A 72 -14.99 -1.57 0.17
N ASP A 73 -15.30 -0.30 -0.05
CA ASP A 73 -15.65 0.25 -1.37
C ASP A 73 -14.47 0.94 -2.09
N ILE A 74 -13.25 0.58 -1.75
CA ILE A 74 -12.03 1.25 -2.23
C ILE A 74 -11.91 1.33 -3.75
N ILE A 75 -12.41 0.32 -4.47
CA ILE A 75 -12.36 0.30 -5.94
C ILE A 75 -13.20 1.42 -6.53
N ASN A 76 -14.44 1.59 -6.07
CA ASN A 76 -15.33 2.65 -6.55
C ASN A 76 -14.81 4.03 -6.16
N PHE A 77 -14.28 4.16 -4.92
CA PHE A 77 -13.65 5.38 -4.45
C PHE A 77 -12.49 5.84 -5.37
N VAL A 78 -11.58 4.91 -5.71
CA VAL A 78 -10.46 5.21 -6.62
C VAL A 78 -10.95 5.49 -8.04
N ALA A 79 -11.90 4.72 -8.55
CA ALA A 79 -12.47 4.89 -9.89
C ALA A 79 -13.21 6.23 -10.04
N ALA A 80 -13.84 6.72 -8.97
CA ALA A 80 -14.50 8.02 -8.95
C ALA A 80 -13.52 9.21 -8.89
N GLY A 81 -12.23 8.96 -8.63
CA GLY A 81 -11.22 10.01 -8.47
C GLY A 81 -11.42 10.86 -7.22
N GLU A 82 -12.03 10.29 -6.18
CA GLU A 82 -12.31 10.99 -4.94
C GLU A 82 -11.05 11.18 -4.09
N ASN A 83 -11.10 12.18 -3.21
CA ASN A 83 -10.02 12.49 -2.27
C ASN A 83 -10.52 12.33 -0.83
N LEU A 84 -9.68 11.75 0.01
CA LEU A 84 -9.93 11.60 1.45
C LEU A 84 -8.85 12.32 2.24
N PHE A 85 -9.27 13.17 3.17
CA PHE A 85 -8.40 13.83 4.12
C PHE A 85 -8.66 13.31 5.54
N ILE A 86 -7.69 12.58 6.12
CA ILE A 86 -7.78 12.05 7.47
C ILE A 86 -7.04 12.98 8.43
N HIS A 87 -7.79 13.70 9.24
CA HIS A 87 -7.26 14.67 10.20
C HIS A 87 -7.57 14.25 11.65
N SER A 88 -6.65 14.55 12.55
CA SER A 88 -6.85 14.49 13.99
C SER A 88 -5.79 15.33 14.70
N CYS A 89 -6.20 15.99 15.78
CA CYS A 89 -5.31 16.78 16.64
C CYS A 89 -4.31 15.93 17.44
N PHE A 90 -4.58 14.64 17.59
CA PHE A 90 -3.75 13.74 18.39
C PHE A 90 -2.78 12.94 17.51
N THR A 91 -1.59 12.66 18.03
CA THR A 91 -0.63 11.72 17.46
C THR A 91 -0.96 10.28 17.89
N GLY A 92 -0.57 9.29 17.07
CA GLY A 92 -0.73 7.88 17.43
C GLY A 92 -2.11 7.27 17.24
N ASN A 93 -3.11 8.03 16.79
CA ASN A 93 -4.49 7.55 16.59
C ASN A 93 -4.74 6.82 15.24
N GLY A 94 -3.72 6.33 14.60
CA GLY A 94 -3.85 5.42 13.46
C GLY A 94 -4.03 6.06 12.07
N LYS A 95 -3.86 7.38 11.89
CA LYS A 95 -3.98 8.04 10.56
C LYS A 95 -3.15 7.35 9.48
N THR A 96 -1.86 7.20 9.72
CA THR A 96 -0.96 6.52 8.78
C THR A 96 -1.32 5.05 8.58
N THR A 97 -1.81 4.39 9.63
CA THR A 97 -2.28 3.01 9.55
C THR A 97 -3.51 2.89 8.67
N TRP A 98 -4.47 3.82 8.78
CA TRP A 98 -5.63 3.87 7.88
C TRP A 98 -5.22 4.11 6.43
N ALA A 99 -4.37 5.09 6.19
CA ALA A 99 -3.85 5.41 4.86
C ALA A 99 -3.18 4.19 4.20
N THR A 100 -2.34 3.46 4.93
CA THR A 100 -1.72 2.23 4.43
C THR A 100 -2.72 1.07 4.28
N LYS A 101 -3.75 0.97 5.13
CA LYS A 101 -4.82 -0.03 4.98
C LYS A 101 -5.63 0.17 3.70
N PHE A 102 -5.92 1.42 3.31
CA PHE A 102 -6.56 1.70 2.02
C PHE A 102 -5.70 1.21 0.86
N LEU A 103 -4.42 1.52 0.87
CA LEU A 103 -3.50 1.13 -0.19
C LEU A 103 -3.36 -0.41 -0.28
N LEU A 104 -3.19 -1.08 0.86
CA LEU A 104 -3.12 -2.55 0.91
C LEU A 104 -4.44 -3.22 0.47
N ARG A 105 -5.58 -2.64 0.86
CA ARG A 105 -6.89 -3.14 0.44
C ARG A 105 -7.07 -2.96 -1.06
N TYR A 106 -6.71 -1.81 -1.61
CA TYR A 106 -6.72 -1.57 -3.05
C TYR A 106 -5.89 -2.61 -3.79
N PHE A 107 -4.67 -2.87 -3.36
CA PHE A 107 -3.81 -3.89 -3.96
C PHE A 107 -4.41 -5.29 -3.88
N SER A 108 -5.10 -5.63 -2.79
CA SER A 108 -5.74 -6.94 -2.65
C SER A 108 -6.90 -7.17 -3.62
N GLU A 109 -7.46 -6.10 -4.18
CA GLU A 109 -8.53 -6.19 -5.19
C GLU A 109 -7.99 -6.24 -6.63
N ILE A 110 -6.88 -5.52 -6.90
CA ILE A 110 -6.39 -5.31 -8.27
C ILE A 110 -5.16 -6.15 -8.65
N TRP A 111 -4.58 -6.90 -7.72
CA TRP A 111 -3.28 -7.56 -7.93
C TRP A 111 -3.28 -8.54 -9.11
N LEU A 112 -4.39 -9.23 -9.36
CA LEU A 112 -4.48 -10.26 -10.40
C LEU A 112 -4.52 -9.63 -11.79
N GLY A 113 -3.56 -10.07 -12.66
CA GLY A 113 -3.48 -9.57 -14.02
C GLY A 113 -2.94 -8.15 -14.14
N ASN A 114 -2.35 -7.60 -13.08
CA ASN A 114 -1.76 -6.26 -13.08
C ASN A 114 -0.53 -6.15 -14.02
N GLY A 115 0.13 -7.27 -14.33
CA GLY A 115 1.28 -7.32 -15.25
C GLY A 115 2.49 -6.55 -14.73
N PHE A 116 2.73 -6.57 -13.43
CA PHE A 116 3.86 -5.87 -12.78
C PHE A 116 3.88 -4.36 -13.06
N LYS A 117 2.72 -3.72 -13.03
CA LYS A 117 2.60 -2.26 -13.14
C LYS A 117 2.45 -1.64 -11.76
N PRO A 118 3.16 -0.53 -11.44
CA PRO A 118 2.88 0.24 -10.22
C PRO A 118 1.46 0.79 -10.25
N ARG A 119 0.71 0.63 -9.15
CA ARG A 119 -0.68 1.07 -9.08
C ARG A 119 -0.98 1.95 -7.86
N GLY A 120 -0.04 2.03 -6.94
CA GLY A 120 -0.21 2.87 -5.76
C GLY A 120 1.11 3.32 -5.18
N LEU A 121 1.09 4.45 -4.45
CA LEU A 121 2.28 5.07 -3.92
C LEU A 121 2.03 5.61 -2.50
N PHE A 122 2.95 5.30 -1.59
CA PHE A 122 3.01 5.90 -0.27
C PHE A 122 4.09 6.99 -0.25
N LEU A 123 3.69 8.23 0.04
CA LEU A 123 4.58 9.37 0.15
C LEU A 123 4.65 9.86 1.60
N SER A 124 5.85 10.08 2.09
CA SER A 124 6.07 10.86 3.29
C SER A 124 6.50 12.27 2.88
N THR A 125 5.77 13.29 3.29
CA THR A 125 6.09 14.70 2.99
C THR A 125 7.52 15.04 3.40
N GLN A 126 7.97 14.56 4.56
CA GLN A 126 9.34 14.79 5.04
C GLN A 126 10.37 14.16 4.10
N ASN A 127 10.16 12.90 3.70
CA ASN A 127 11.07 12.19 2.80
C ASN A 127 11.07 12.82 1.40
N LEU A 128 9.91 13.25 0.92
CA LEU A 128 9.78 13.94 -0.37
C LEU A 128 10.57 15.26 -0.35
N LEU A 129 10.34 16.11 0.66
CA LEU A 129 11.06 17.38 0.81
C LEU A 129 12.57 17.19 0.97
N PHE A 130 12.99 16.17 1.71
CA PHE A 130 14.40 15.82 1.88
C PHE A 130 15.01 15.39 0.54
N SER A 131 14.32 14.53 -0.21
CA SER A 131 14.75 14.09 -1.53
C SER A 131 14.85 15.27 -2.53
N ILE A 132 13.88 16.17 -2.52
CA ILE A 132 13.91 17.39 -3.33
C ILE A 132 15.15 18.24 -2.97
N LYS A 133 15.43 18.46 -1.68
CA LYS A 133 16.61 19.19 -1.26
C LYS A 133 17.92 18.53 -1.67
N GLN A 134 18.00 17.20 -1.61
CA GLN A 134 19.17 16.46 -2.08
C GLN A 134 19.33 16.50 -3.60
N SER A 135 18.24 16.55 -4.37
CA SER A 135 18.28 16.58 -5.82
C SER A 135 18.89 17.85 -6.40
N PHE A 136 18.94 18.93 -5.64
CA PHE A 136 19.73 20.12 -6.03
C PHE A 136 21.22 19.79 -6.15
N ASN A 137 21.68 18.70 -5.55
CA ASN A 137 23.08 18.23 -5.61
C ASN A 137 23.27 16.96 -6.46
N SER A 138 22.19 16.21 -6.80
CA SER A 138 22.23 14.98 -7.61
C SER A 138 20.85 14.63 -8.17
N ALA A 139 20.66 14.78 -9.47
CA ALA A 139 19.34 14.86 -10.12
C ALA A 139 18.47 13.58 -10.16
N ASN A 140 18.94 12.39 -9.83
CA ASN A 140 18.31 11.15 -10.30
C ASN A 140 17.21 10.54 -9.42
N ASN A 141 17.17 10.79 -8.12
CA ASN A 141 16.25 10.03 -7.24
C ASN A 141 14.85 10.65 -7.07
N VAL A 142 14.68 11.93 -7.32
CA VAL A 142 13.40 12.61 -7.18
C VAL A 142 12.57 12.51 -8.44
N GLN A 143 13.21 12.55 -9.61
CA GLN A 143 12.50 12.49 -10.88
C GLN A 143 11.75 11.17 -11.00
N ASP A 144 12.38 10.03 -10.70
CA ASP A 144 11.72 8.72 -10.71
C ASP A 144 10.46 8.67 -9.82
N LEU A 145 10.48 9.40 -8.70
CA LEU A 145 9.32 9.49 -7.81
C LEU A 145 8.21 10.37 -8.39
N LEU A 146 8.58 11.51 -8.94
CA LEU A 146 7.63 12.45 -9.56
C LEU A 146 6.98 11.82 -10.80
N ASP A 147 7.73 11.03 -11.56
CA ASP A 147 7.23 10.32 -12.73
C ASP A 147 6.25 9.19 -12.39
N LEU A 148 6.31 8.65 -11.16
CA LEU A 148 5.35 7.65 -10.70
C LEU A 148 3.99 8.24 -10.29
N ILE A 149 3.95 9.46 -9.77
CA ILE A 149 2.70 10.07 -9.26
C ILE A 149 1.58 10.10 -10.30
N PRO A 150 1.81 10.54 -11.55
CA PRO A 150 0.74 10.57 -12.57
C PRO A 150 0.36 9.20 -13.15
N VAL A 151 1.13 8.16 -12.84
CA VAL A 151 0.96 6.81 -13.42
C VAL A 151 0.19 5.88 -12.49
N VAL A 152 0.24 6.12 -11.17
CA VAL A 152 -0.44 5.29 -10.18
C VAL A 152 -1.88 5.73 -9.97
N ASP A 153 -2.76 4.80 -9.59
CA ASP A 153 -4.18 5.08 -9.39
C ASP A 153 -4.47 5.68 -8.02
N LEU A 154 -3.65 5.35 -7.01
CA LEU A 154 -3.86 5.78 -5.62
C LEU A 154 -2.56 6.28 -5.01
N VAL A 155 -2.56 7.53 -4.56
CA VAL A 155 -1.46 8.12 -3.79
C VAL A 155 -1.91 8.36 -2.37
N VAL A 156 -1.07 7.94 -1.42
CA VAL A 156 -1.27 8.14 0.02
C VAL A 156 -0.09 8.92 0.59
N TRP A 157 -0.34 10.00 1.33
CA TRP A 157 0.69 10.84 1.94
C TRP A 157 0.25 11.52 3.25
#